data_3a3da64e334ea5c07d90e5085d14b975
#
_entry.id   3a3da64e334ea5c07d90e5085d14b975
#
_cell.length_a   1.000
_cell.length_b   1.000
_cell.length_c   1.000
_cell.angle_alpha   90.00
_cell.angle_beta   90.00
_cell.angle_gamma   90.00
#
_symmetry.space_group_name_H-M   'P 1'
#
loop_
_entity.id
_entity.type
_entity.pdbx_description
1 polymer ?
#
loop_
_entity_poly.entity_id
_entity_poly.type
_entity_poly.pdbx_seq_one_letter_code
_entity_poly.pdbx_strand_id
1 'polypeptide(L)'
;MPGYPAEGVVYRDLTPVWANPEAMRYITDTVSDHLRSLQTQAVAAIDARGFIFGAPVAARLNVPFVPIRKAGKLPPPVIGTDYDLEYGTARLEVRTGAVEPGQNVAVIDDLLATGGSAGAGVKLITSLGANVVSIAVLVELTFLGGRATLPAGLDVFSMVQY
;
A
#
# COMPACT_ATOMS: atom_id res chain seq x y z
N MET A 1 -16.01 -11.91 -8.45
CA MET A 1 -16.18 -12.26 -9.88
C MET A 1 -15.30 -13.49 -10.16
N PRO A 2 -15.87 -14.68 -10.23
CA PRO A 2 -15.12 -15.88 -10.59
C PRO A 2 -14.65 -15.82 -12.05
N GLY A 3 -13.41 -16.28 -12.33
CA GLY A 3 -12.87 -16.36 -13.70
C GLY A 3 -12.41 -15.05 -14.33
N TYR A 4 -12.22 -13.96 -13.54
CA TYR A 4 -11.65 -12.70 -14.01
C TYR A 4 -10.38 -12.38 -13.21
N PRO A 5 -9.28 -11.87 -13.82
CA PRO A 5 -9.04 -11.69 -15.27
C PRO A 5 -8.69 -12.98 -16.01
N ALA A 6 -8.52 -14.10 -15.32
CA ALA A 6 -8.21 -15.41 -15.87
C ALA A 6 -8.99 -16.51 -15.16
N GLU A 7 -9.15 -17.68 -15.82
CA GLU A 7 -9.81 -18.85 -15.24
C GLU A 7 -9.12 -19.29 -13.94
N GLY A 8 -9.91 -19.58 -12.89
CA GLY A 8 -9.40 -19.94 -11.56
C GLY A 8 -9.18 -18.76 -10.61
N VAL A 9 -9.20 -17.52 -11.11
CA VAL A 9 -9.08 -16.32 -10.27
C VAL A 9 -10.45 -15.87 -9.76
N VAL A 10 -10.54 -15.54 -8.48
CA VAL A 10 -11.72 -14.88 -7.88
C VAL A 10 -11.37 -13.42 -7.63
N TYR A 11 -11.66 -12.56 -8.60
CA TYR A 11 -11.43 -11.12 -8.47
C TYR A 11 -12.35 -10.50 -7.41
N ARG A 12 -11.77 -9.75 -6.51
CA ARG A 12 -12.49 -8.96 -5.49
C ARG A 12 -12.68 -7.54 -6.01
N ASP A 13 -13.87 -7.26 -6.50
CA ASP A 13 -14.22 -5.94 -6.99
C ASP A 13 -14.52 -5.00 -5.81
N LEU A 14 -13.70 -3.96 -5.67
CA LEU A 14 -13.86 -2.92 -4.63
C LEU A 14 -14.63 -1.69 -5.13
N THR A 15 -15.04 -1.66 -6.40
CA THR A 15 -15.79 -0.53 -6.97
C THR A 15 -17.04 -0.16 -6.17
N PRO A 16 -17.84 -1.14 -5.68
CA PRO A 16 -19.01 -0.81 -4.84
C PRO A 16 -18.63 -0.13 -3.51
N VAL A 17 -17.46 -0.45 -2.95
CA VAL A 17 -16.94 0.19 -1.73
C VAL A 17 -16.60 1.64 -2.02
N TRP A 18 -15.90 1.90 -3.13
CA TRP A 18 -15.53 3.27 -3.53
C TRP A 18 -16.74 4.15 -3.84
N ALA A 19 -17.81 3.55 -4.35
CA ALA A 19 -19.06 4.25 -4.64
C ALA A 19 -19.91 4.54 -3.39
N ASN A 20 -19.52 4.02 -2.22
CA ASN A 20 -20.26 4.22 -0.97
C ASN A 20 -19.52 5.20 -0.04
N PRO A 21 -20.02 6.44 0.14
CA PRO A 21 -19.37 7.44 0.98
C PRO A 21 -19.24 7.05 2.46
N GLU A 22 -20.19 6.28 2.99
CA GLU A 22 -20.15 5.82 4.38
C GLU A 22 -19.06 4.77 4.57
N ALA A 23 -18.95 3.81 3.63
CA ALA A 23 -17.88 2.83 3.64
C ALA A 23 -16.52 3.50 3.53
N MET A 24 -16.37 4.47 2.63
CA MET A 24 -15.11 5.22 2.46
C MET A 24 -14.73 6.00 3.72
N ARG A 25 -15.70 6.61 4.40
CA ARG A 25 -15.46 7.28 5.67
C ARG A 25 -15.03 6.30 6.74
N TYR A 26 -15.76 5.21 6.91
CA TYR A 26 -15.44 4.17 7.88
C TYR A 26 -14.03 3.61 7.69
N ILE A 27 -13.64 3.31 6.44
CA ILE A 27 -12.30 2.83 6.10
C ILE A 27 -11.26 3.88 6.46
N THR A 28 -11.46 5.13 6.04
CA THR A 28 -10.54 6.23 6.30
C THR A 28 -10.33 6.44 7.79
N ASP A 29 -11.39 6.46 8.57
CA ASP A 29 -11.32 6.66 10.02
C ASP A 29 -10.62 5.48 10.70
N THR A 30 -11.02 4.24 10.38
CA THR A 30 -10.44 3.02 11.00
C THR A 30 -8.95 2.88 10.71
N VAL A 31 -8.54 3.06 9.45
CA VAL A 31 -7.11 3.00 9.06
C VAL A 31 -6.34 4.15 9.71
N SER A 32 -6.89 5.36 9.73
CA SER A 32 -6.22 6.51 10.34
C SER A 32 -6.03 6.32 11.85
N ASP A 33 -7.01 5.78 12.56
CA ASP A 33 -6.89 5.55 14.00
C ASP A 33 -5.83 4.52 14.32
N HIS A 34 -5.76 3.41 13.54
CA HIS A 34 -4.69 2.44 13.64
C HIS A 34 -3.31 3.10 13.42
N LEU A 35 -3.12 3.80 12.30
CA LEU A 35 -1.85 4.40 11.94
C LEU A 35 -1.43 5.54 12.89
N ARG A 36 -2.38 6.25 13.49
CA ARG A 36 -2.09 7.25 14.52
C ARG A 36 -1.47 6.61 15.76
N SER A 37 -1.92 5.42 16.16
CA SER A 37 -1.35 4.69 17.30
C SER A 37 0.12 4.31 17.09
N LEU A 38 0.55 4.18 15.82
CA LEU A 38 1.92 3.88 15.40
C LEU A 38 2.77 5.15 15.14
N GLN A 39 2.25 6.32 15.50
CA GLN A 39 2.94 7.61 15.30
C GLN A 39 3.36 7.83 13.83
N THR A 40 2.50 7.49 12.90
CA THR A 40 2.73 7.67 11.45
C THR A 40 2.91 9.14 11.12
N GLN A 41 3.98 9.47 10.40
CA GLN A 41 4.38 10.82 10.01
C GLN A 41 4.28 11.07 8.50
N ALA A 42 4.10 10.05 7.70
CA ALA A 42 3.77 10.14 6.27
C ALA A 42 3.03 8.88 5.82
N VAL A 43 2.23 9.01 4.78
CA VAL A 43 1.52 7.91 4.13
C VAL A 43 2.05 7.74 2.72
N ALA A 44 2.66 6.61 2.44
CA ALA A 44 3.04 6.19 1.10
C ALA A 44 1.97 5.25 0.54
N ALA A 45 1.50 5.46 -0.68
CA ALA A 45 0.51 4.59 -1.28
C ALA A 45 0.93 4.11 -2.68
N ILE A 46 0.51 2.88 -3.01
CA ILE A 46 0.92 2.21 -4.25
C ILE A 46 -0.09 2.49 -5.38
N ASP A 47 0.42 2.89 -6.55
CA ASP A 47 -0.33 3.13 -7.79
C ASP A 47 -1.03 1.85 -8.27
N ALA A 48 -2.32 1.87 -8.56
CA ALA A 48 -3.21 3.04 -8.60
C ALA A 48 -4.25 3.01 -7.46
N ARG A 49 -4.72 1.83 -7.07
CA ARG A 49 -5.86 1.66 -6.15
C ARG A 49 -5.53 2.02 -4.70
N GLY A 50 -4.26 1.87 -4.30
CA GLY A 50 -3.79 2.36 -3.00
C GLY A 50 -3.97 3.86 -2.80
N PHE A 51 -3.95 4.65 -3.88
CA PHE A 51 -4.16 6.10 -3.80
C PHE A 51 -5.57 6.49 -3.36
N ILE A 52 -6.58 5.67 -3.72
CA ILE A 52 -7.98 5.93 -3.37
C ILE A 52 -8.17 5.96 -1.85
N PHE A 53 -7.41 5.14 -1.13
CA PHE A 53 -7.45 5.07 0.34
C PHE A 53 -6.34 5.88 1.00
N GLY A 54 -5.14 5.84 0.41
CA GLY A 54 -3.97 6.49 1.00
C GLY A 54 -4.09 8.01 1.08
N ALA A 55 -4.65 8.66 0.06
CA ALA A 55 -4.81 10.11 0.06
C ALA A 55 -5.81 10.60 1.12
N PRO A 56 -7.02 10.02 1.26
CA PRO A 56 -7.93 10.35 2.36
C PRO A 56 -7.33 10.10 3.75
N VAL A 57 -6.59 8.99 3.94
CA VAL A 57 -5.93 8.67 5.21
C VAL A 57 -4.84 9.69 5.54
N ALA A 58 -3.99 10.07 4.58
CA ALA A 58 -2.99 11.11 4.77
C ALA A 58 -3.62 12.45 5.19
N ALA A 59 -4.68 12.85 4.49
CA ALA A 59 -5.43 14.06 4.82
C ALA A 59 -6.05 14.00 6.23
N ARG A 60 -6.63 12.85 6.61
CA ARG A 60 -7.24 12.64 7.92
C ARG A 60 -6.23 12.63 9.07
N LEU A 61 -5.00 12.16 8.81
CA LEU A 61 -3.88 12.21 9.76
C LEU A 61 -3.18 13.56 9.78
N ASN A 62 -3.41 14.42 8.79
CA ASN A 62 -2.69 15.67 8.56
C ASN A 62 -1.17 15.45 8.37
N VAL A 63 -0.82 14.47 7.54
CA VAL A 63 0.57 14.10 7.19
C VAL A 63 0.79 14.11 5.68
N PRO A 64 2.05 14.22 5.21
CA PRO A 64 2.37 14.12 3.79
C PRO A 64 1.88 12.84 3.13
N PHE A 65 1.44 12.96 1.87
CA PHE A 65 1.15 11.84 0.98
C PHE A 65 2.30 11.61 0.02
N VAL A 66 2.78 10.37 -0.08
CA VAL A 66 3.91 9.96 -0.90
C VAL A 66 3.44 8.95 -1.96
N PRO A 67 3.38 9.34 -3.24
CA PRO A 67 2.98 8.41 -4.29
C PRO A 67 4.13 7.45 -4.64
N ILE A 68 3.87 6.14 -4.54
CA ILE A 68 4.71 5.08 -5.09
C ILE A 68 4.07 4.67 -6.42
N ARG A 69 4.78 4.82 -7.54
CA ARG A 69 4.20 4.66 -8.86
C ARG A 69 4.92 3.63 -9.71
N LYS A 70 4.23 3.12 -10.72
CA LYS A 70 4.84 2.32 -11.78
C LYS A 70 5.89 3.15 -12.52
N ALA A 71 6.93 2.49 -13.03
CA ALA A 71 8.07 3.11 -13.70
C ALA A 71 7.66 4.14 -14.76
N GLY A 72 8.39 5.26 -14.80
CA GLY A 72 8.17 6.33 -15.77
C GLY A 72 6.94 7.21 -15.50
N LYS A 73 6.29 7.09 -14.34
CA LYS A 73 5.11 7.90 -13.97
C LYS A 73 5.44 9.06 -13.02
N LEU A 74 6.67 9.16 -12.56
CA LEU A 74 7.15 10.24 -11.70
C LEU A 74 8.24 11.06 -12.39
N PRO A 75 8.27 12.39 -12.17
CA PRO A 75 9.38 13.20 -12.64
C PRO A 75 10.66 12.87 -11.84
N PRO A 76 11.84 12.86 -12.47
CA PRO A 76 13.11 12.61 -11.78
C PRO A 76 13.45 13.74 -10.78
N PRO A 77 14.35 13.48 -9.81
CA PRO A 77 15.03 12.23 -9.57
C PRO A 77 14.17 11.20 -8.82
N VAL A 78 14.26 9.94 -9.21
CA VAL A 78 13.52 8.82 -8.62
C VAL A 78 14.48 7.67 -8.26
N ILE A 79 14.08 6.86 -7.28
CA ILE A 79 14.63 5.52 -7.07
C ILE A 79 13.56 4.50 -7.40
N GLY A 80 13.97 3.31 -7.83
CA GLY A 80 13.03 2.25 -8.21
C GLY A 80 13.49 0.88 -7.74
N THR A 81 12.53 -0.03 -7.59
CA THR A 81 12.78 -1.44 -7.29
C THR A 81 11.89 -2.33 -8.14
N ASP A 82 12.47 -3.43 -8.61
CA ASP A 82 11.74 -4.45 -9.34
C ASP A 82 11.11 -5.43 -8.36
N TYR A 83 9.98 -6.01 -8.75
CA TYR A 83 9.28 -7.05 -8.00
C TYR A 83 8.58 -8.02 -8.93
N ASP A 84 8.42 -9.25 -8.46
CA ASP A 84 7.81 -10.31 -9.24
C ASP A 84 6.28 -10.22 -9.19
N LEU A 85 5.65 -10.43 -10.33
CA LEU A 85 4.24 -10.67 -10.50
C LEU A 85 4.02 -12.17 -10.72
N GLU A 86 2.75 -12.63 -10.69
CA GLU A 86 2.44 -14.01 -11.11
C GLU A 86 2.92 -14.31 -12.52
N TYR A 87 2.94 -13.28 -13.39
CA TYR A 87 3.44 -13.35 -14.77
C TYR A 87 4.36 -12.15 -15.05
N GLY A 88 5.68 -12.37 -14.96
CA GLY A 88 6.70 -11.37 -15.27
C GLY A 88 7.13 -10.51 -14.07
N THR A 89 7.86 -9.44 -14.37
CA THR A 89 8.36 -8.47 -13.38
C THR A 89 7.73 -7.10 -13.61
N ALA A 90 7.59 -6.34 -12.56
CA ALA A 90 7.18 -4.94 -12.62
C ALA A 90 8.14 -4.08 -11.78
N ARG A 91 8.11 -2.76 -12.02
CA ARG A 91 8.95 -1.81 -11.31
C ARG A 91 8.11 -0.72 -10.67
N LEU A 92 8.34 -0.46 -9.40
CA LEU A 92 7.83 0.69 -8.68
C LEU A 92 8.92 1.72 -8.46
N GLU A 93 8.52 2.98 -8.42
CA GLU A 93 9.39 4.14 -8.22
C GLU A 93 8.80 5.08 -7.18
N VAL A 94 9.70 5.76 -6.47
CA VAL A 94 9.37 6.86 -5.55
C VAL A 94 10.36 8.00 -5.78
N ARG A 95 9.94 9.25 -5.59
CA ARG A 95 10.86 10.40 -5.68
C ARG A 95 11.87 10.40 -4.54
N THR A 96 13.12 10.70 -4.88
CA THR A 96 14.14 10.98 -3.86
C THR A 96 13.73 12.23 -3.07
N GLY A 97 13.93 12.19 -1.75
CA GLY A 97 13.51 13.28 -0.87
C GLY A 97 11.99 13.34 -0.62
N ALA A 98 11.23 12.29 -0.96
CA ALA A 98 9.81 12.22 -0.66
C ALA A 98 9.51 12.00 0.84
N VAL A 99 10.48 11.49 1.57
CA VAL A 99 10.43 11.28 3.02
C VAL A 99 11.77 11.65 3.64
N GLU A 100 11.77 11.96 4.95
CA GLU A 100 12.98 12.25 5.69
C GLU A 100 13.58 11.00 6.32
N PRO A 101 14.92 10.93 6.49
CA PRO A 101 15.54 9.83 7.21
C PRO A 101 14.99 9.71 8.64
N GLY A 102 14.66 8.48 9.05
CA GLY A 102 14.06 8.17 10.34
C GLY A 102 12.57 8.49 10.47
N GLN A 103 11.93 9.04 9.44
CA GLN A 103 10.50 9.33 9.45
C GLN A 103 9.67 8.04 9.49
N ASN A 104 8.63 8.01 10.33
CA ASN A 104 7.70 6.89 10.40
C ASN A 104 6.68 6.95 9.25
N VAL A 105 6.72 5.98 8.36
CA VAL A 105 5.89 5.92 7.14
C VAL A 105 5.01 4.68 7.15
N ALA A 106 3.72 4.85 6.88
CA ALA A 106 2.83 3.75 6.56
C ALA A 106 2.75 3.53 5.04
N VAL A 107 2.79 2.28 4.60
CA VAL A 107 2.57 1.91 3.19
C VAL A 107 1.13 1.43 3.03
N ILE A 108 0.38 1.99 2.08
CA ILE A 108 -1.03 1.66 1.84
C ILE A 108 -1.21 1.09 0.43
N ASP A 109 -1.96 -0.02 0.36
CA ASP A 109 -2.50 -0.56 -0.89
C ASP A 109 -3.94 -1.05 -0.66
N ASP A 110 -4.64 -1.43 -1.72
CA ASP A 110 -5.99 -1.97 -1.59
C ASP A 110 -6.00 -3.47 -1.25
N LEU A 111 -5.00 -4.21 -1.70
CA LEU A 111 -4.95 -5.66 -1.62
C LEU A 111 -3.55 -6.18 -1.27
N LEU A 112 -3.47 -7.07 -0.30
CA LEU A 112 -2.31 -7.91 -0.04
C LEU A 112 -2.58 -9.32 -0.58
N ALA A 113 -1.94 -9.66 -1.70
CA ALA A 113 -1.98 -10.99 -2.30
C ALA A 113 -0.69 -11.78 -2.00
N THR A 114 0.25 -11.82 -2.91
CA THR A 114 1.55 -12.50 -2.74
C THR A 114 2.60 -11.67 -1.99
N GLY A 115 2.33 -10.38 -1.75
CA GLY A 115 3.24 -9.47 -1.06
C GLY A 115 4.25 -8.73 -1.96
N GLY A 116 4.29 -9.00 -3.26
CA GLY A 116 5.27 -8.41 -4.17
C GLY A 116 5.25 -6.87 -4.18
N SER A 117 4.10 -6.25 -4.46
CA SER A 117 3.95 -4.79 -4.49
C SER A 117 4.18 -4.17 -3.10
N ALA A 118 3.61 -4.78 -2.06
CA ALA A 118 3.78 -4.30 -0.68
C ALA A 118 5.26 -4.36 -0.25
N GLY A 119 5.95 -5.47 -0.51
CA GLY A 119 7.37 -5.63 -0.24
C GLY A 119 8.24 -4.64 -1.02
N ALA A 120 7.90 -4.37 -2.29
CA ALA A 120 8.57 -3.34 -3.09
C ALA A 120 8.37 -1.94 -2.49
N GLY A 121 7.17 -1.62 -2.04
CA GLY A 121 6.86 -0.37 -1.34
C GLY A 121 7.71 -0.21 -0.08
N VAL A 122 7.80 -1.25 0.74
CA VAL A 122 8.66 -1.26 1.95
C VAL A 122 10.12 -1.00 1.58
N LYS A 123 10.66 -1.73 0.59
CA LYS A 123 12.05 -1.53 0.12
C LYS A 123 12.32 -0.10 -0.31
N LEU A 124 11.42 0.50 -1.09
CA LEU A 124 11.57 1.87 -1.57
C LEU A 124 11.64 2.88 -0.42
N ILE A 125 10.69 2.81 0.50
CA ILE A 125 10.65 3.74 1.64
C ILE A 125 11.87 3.55 2.55
N THR A 126 12.26 2.31 2.83
CA THR A 126 13.46 2.02 3.63
C THR A 126 14.73 2.49 2.93
N SER A 127 14.82 2.39 1.60
CA SER A 127 15.98 2.87 0.82
C SER A 127 16.13 4.39 0.87
N LEU A 128 15.08 5.13 1.20
CA LEU A 128 15.15 6.58 1.47
C LEU A 128 15.57 6.90 2.92
N GLY A 129 15.83 5.88 3.74
CA GLY A 129 16.24 6.03 5.13
C GLY A 129 15.09 6.18 6.14
N ALA A 130 13.84 6.04 5.70
CA ALA A 130 12.66 6.13 6.57
C ALA A 130 12.33 4.76 7.21
N ASN A 131 11.55 4.80 8.29
CA ASN A 131 11.05 3.62 8.99
C ASN A 131 9.66 3.27 8.46
N VAL A 132 9.45 2.07 7.93
CA VAL A 132 8.10 1.59 7.63
C VAL A 132 7.50 1.03 8.92
N VAL A 133 6.44 1.67 9.41
CA VAL A 133 5.79 1.31 10.68
C VAL A 133 4.58 0.40 10.48
N SER A 134 3.95 0.41 9.32
CA SER A 134 2.83 -0.47 8.98
C SER A 134 2.65 -0.60 7.48
N ILE A 135 2.09 -1.75 7.08
CA ILE A 135 1.39 -1.91 5.81
C ILE A 135 -0.09 -1.97 6.12
N ALA A 136 -0.88 -1.07 5.52
CA ALA A 136 -2.33 -1.08 5.67
C ALA A 136 -3.02 -1.41 4.35
N VAL A 137 -3.88 -2.42 4.35
CA VAL A 137 -4.64 -2.87 3.17
C VAL A 137 -6.12 -3.04 3.52
N LEU A 138 -6.99 -2.92 2.51
CA LEU A 138 -8.40 -3.24 2.72
C LEU A 138 -8.63 -4.74 2.75
N VAL A 139 -8.03 -5.46 1.83
CA VAL A 139 -8.24 -6.90 1.67
C VAL A 139 -6.90 -7.63 1.75
N GLU A 140 -6.88 -8.70 2.52
CA GLU A 140 -5.77 -9.64 2.54
C GLU A 140 -6.26 -11.02 2.08
N LEU A 141 -5.56 -11.60 1.09
CA LEU A 141 -5.78 -12.96 0.62
C LEU A 141 -4.81 -13.89 1.37
N THR A 142 -5.21 -14.35 2.55
CA THR A 142 -4.34 -15.08 3.47
C THR A 142 -3.80 -16.37 2.89
N PHE A 143 -4.56 -17.02 2.01
CA PHE A 143 -4.17 -18.27 1.33
C PHE A 143 -3.01 -18.10 0.34
N LEU A 144 -2.67 -16.86 -0.05
CA LEU A 144 -1.51 -16.56 -0.90
C LEU A 144 -0.23 -16.28 -0.10
N GLY A 145 -0.32 -16.21 1.22
CA GLY A 145 0.84 -16.12 2.11
C GLY A 145 1.65 -14.82 2.00
N GLY A 146 1.09 -13.76 1.41
CA GLY A 146 1.81 -12.50 1.17
C GLY A 146 2.38 -11.85 2.43
N ARG A 147 1.70 -11.98 3.56
CA ARG A 147 2.21 -11.49 4.85
C ARG A 147 3.56 -12.12 5.24
N ALA A 148 3.76 -13.39 4.93
CA ALA A 148 4.99 -14.11 5.26
C ALA A 148 6.20 -13.65 4.41
N THR A 149 5.99 -12.94 3.30
CA THR A 149 7.05 -12.39 2.45
C THR A 149 7.55 -11.02 2.90
N LEU A 150 6.86 -10.41 3.85
CA LEU A 150 7.18 -9.09 4.38
C LEU A 150 8.19 -9.19 5.53
N PRO A 151 8.88 -8.09 5.87
CA PRO A 151 9.83 -8.10 6.98
C PRO A 151 9.20 -8.61 8.30
N ALA A 152 9.91 -9.49 9.01
CA ALA A 152 9.46 -10.02 10.28
C ALA A 152 9.23 -8.89 11.31
N GLY A 153 8.10 -8.93 12.00
CA GLY A 153 7.74 -7.94 13.01
C GLY A 153 7.14 -6.63 12.45
N LEU A 154 7.07 -6.48 11.13
CA LEU A 154 6.36 -5.35 10.54
C LEU A 154 4.85 -5.49 10.80
N ASP A 155 4.23 -4.42 11.28
CA ASP A 155 2.78 -4.37 11.44
C ASP A 155 2.09 -4.46 10.07
N VAL A 156 1.10 -5.36 9.97
CA VAL A 156 0.26 -5.50 8.77
C VAL A 156 -1.20 -5.46 9.18
N PHE A 157 -1.81 -4.34 8.90
CA PHE A 157 -3.22 -4.10 9.15
C PHE A 157 -4.05 -4.44 7.92
N SER A 158 -5.02 -5.32 8.06
CA SER A 158 -6.00 -5.65 7.01
C SER A 158 -7.42 -5.52 7.55
N MET A 159 -8.30 -4.83 6.82
CA MET A 159 -9.68 -4.64 7.25
C MET A 159 -10.51 -5.92 7.07
N VAL A 160 -10.25 -6.66 6.00
CA VAL A 160 -10.95 -7.91 5.68
C VAL A 160 -9.92 -8.96 5.25
N GLN A 161 -10.07 -10.18 5.74
CA GLN A 161 -9.25 -11.34 5.39
C GLN A 161 -10.09 -12.41 4.70
N TYR A 162 -9.54 -13.06 3.69
CA TYR A 162 -10.12 -14.19 2.99
C TYR A 162 -9.18 -15.39 2.97
#